data_44f4f4104e632b12dd632b5e20382c9d
#
_entry.id   44f4f4104e632b12dd632b5e20382c9d
#
_cell.length_a   1.000
_cell.length_b   1.000
_cell.length_c   1.000
_cell.angle_alpha   90.00
_cell.angle_beta   90.00
_cell.angle_gamma   90.00
#
_symmetry.space_group_name_H-M   'P 1'
#
loop_
_entity.id
_entity.type
_entity.pdbx_description
1 polymer ?
#
loop_
_entity_poly.entity_id
_entity_poly.type
_entity_poly.pdbx_seq_one_letter_code
_entity_poly.pdbx_strand_id
1 'polypeptide(L)'
;YLVPRRGEVQDSSISMDLPTGMNPSGWHGTRRQESEQERGILAPDTEFSKADYVQELPISLDATETVPVLCRVSIVKSGHDLNNSIHRPERCLPAQGHFNLTGTTVDVPVKGRGTIRMTKLKSQQNIAPDHPQPVILDNMHYYVFIGHRHMTEDHLIRTLMDMKDRVLHGMDQRWCYFQISTTYGDKIRVPEEKAREQTERLISQLLSQLVKWDELNR
;
A
#
# COMPACT_ATOMS: atom_id res chain seq x y z
N TYR A 1 -20.40 12.43 33.54
CA TYR A 1 -19.83 11.48 32.55
C TYR A 1 -20.70 11.59 31.31
N LEU A 2 -20.25 12.38 30.33
CA LEU A 2 -20.83 12.41 28.98
C LEU A 2 -20.28 11.16 28.25
N VAL A 3 -21.08 10.12 28.15
CA VAL A 3 -20.85 9.02 27.24
C VAL A 3 -21.06 9.59 25.82
N PRO A 4 -20.05 9.65 24.95
CA PRO A 4 -20.28 10.09 23.59
C PRO A 4 -21.37 9.20 22.99
N ARG A 5 -22.41 9.78 22.40
CA ARG A 5 -23.30 9.02 21.53
C ARG A 5 -22.44 8.37 20.48
N ARG A 6 -22.59 7.06 20.26
CA ARG A 6 -21.95 6.39 19.12
C ARG A 6 -22.32 7.17 17.87
N GLY A 7 -21.36 7.96 17.37
CA GLY A 7 -21.50 8.66 16.11
C GLY A 7 -21.60 7.65 14.97
N GLU A 8 -22.13 8.09 13.86
CA GLU A 8 -22.10 7.32 12.62
C GLU A 8 -20.64 7.05 12.24
N VAL A 9 -20.31 5.78 11.94
CA VAL A 9 -18.95 5.39 11.53
C VAL A 9 -18.68 6.00 10.17
N GLN A 10 -17.68 6.89 10.10
CA GLN A 10 -17.28 7.52 8.86
C GLN A 10 -16.35 6.58 8.07
N ASP A 11 -16.62 6.39 6.80
CA ASP A 11 -15.76 5.58 5.92
C ASP A 11 -14.53 6.38 5.48
N SER A 12 -13.45 5.68 5.11
CA SER A 12 -12.24 6.30 4.59
C SER A 12 -12.47 6.93 3.22
N SER A 13 -11.72 7.97 2.90
CA SER A 13 -11.82 8.69 1.63
C SER A 13 -11.03 8.01 0.50
N ILE A 14 -11.03 6.68 0.47
CA ILE A 14 -10.48 5.90 -0.64
C ILE A 14 -11.45 4.79 -1.06
N SER A 15 -11.59 4.60 -2.38
CA SER A 15 -12.34 3.48 -2.93
C SER A 15 -11.58 2.17 -2.75
N MET A 16 -12.31 1.10 -2.39
CA MET A 16 -11.80 -0.27 -2.36
C MET A 16 -11.81 -0.95 -3.73
N ASP A 17 -12.27 -0.28 -4.78
CA ASP A 17 -12.42 -0.87 -6.11
C ASP A 17 -11.17 -0.64 -6.98
N LEU A 18 -10.14 -1.49 -6.76
CA LEU A 18 -8.93 -1.46 -7.57
C LEU A 18 -9.26 -1.76 -9.05
N PRO A 19 -8.85 -0.91 -10.01
CA PRO A 19 -9.11 -1.12 -11.42
C PRO A 19 -8.39 -2.38 -11.94
N THR A 20 -9.07 -3.14 -12.80
CA THR A 20 -8.55 -4.36 -13.42
C THR A 20 -8.50 -4.23 -14.94
N GLY A 21 -7.78 -5.14 -15.60
CA GLY A 21 -7.56 -5.09 -17.05
C GLY A 21 -6.43 -4.15 -17.45
N MET A 22 -6.34 -3.89 -18.75
CA MET A 22 -5.32 -3.00 -19.32
C MET A 22 -5.71 -1.54 -19.11
N ASN A 23 -4.81 -0.76 -18.53
CA ASN A 23 -5.00 0.68 -18.39
C ASN A 23 -4.22 1.48 -19.46
N PRO A 24 -4.54 2.79 -19.64
CA PRO A 24 -3.89 3.63 -20.65
C PRO A 24 -2.37 3.80 -20.47
N SER A 25 -1.84 3.51 -19.28
CA SER A 25 -0.40 3.59 -18.99
C SER A 25 0.35 2.28 -19.22
N GLY A 26 -0.32 1.27 -19.79
CA GLY A 26 0.29 -0.02 -20.14
C GLY A 26 0.36 -1.03 -18.99
N TRP A 27 -0.26 -0.76 -17.85
CA TRP A 27 -0.39 -1.73 -16.78
C TRP A 27 -1.59 -2.66 -17.00
N HIS A 28 -1.38 -3.94 -16.76
CA HIS A 28 -2.45 -4.94 -16.71
C HIS A 28 -2.72 -5.31 -15.26
N GLY A 29 -3.90 -4.97 -14.76
CA GLY A 29 -4.33 -5.25 -13.39
C GLY A 29 -5.15 -6.53 -13.30
N THR A 30 -4.80 -7.42 -12.37
CA THR A 30 -5.53 -8.66 -12.08
C THR A 30 -5.87 -8.72 -10.59
N ARG A 31 -7.13 -8.97 -10.23
CA ARG A 31 -7.54 -9.11 -8.82
C ARG A 31 -6.83 -10.31 -8.18
N ARG A 32 -6.45 -10.12 -6.92
CA ARG A 32 -5.89 -11.17 -6.07
C ARG A 32 -6.69 -11.27 -4.79
N GLN A 33 -6.86 -12.47 -4.31
CA GLN A 33 -7.49 -12.72 -3.01
C GLN A 33 -6.48 -12.55 -1.89
N GLU A 34 -6.96 -12.21 -0.72
CA GLU A 34 -6.19 -12.27 0.51
C GLU A 34 -5.87 -13.71 0.90
N SER A 35 -4.76 -13.92 1.59
CA SER A 35 -4.39 -15.24 2.09
C SER A 35 -5.18 -15.61 3.36
N GLU A 36 -5.34 -16.91 3.62
CA GLU A 36 -5.94 -17.40 4.87
C GLU A 36 -5.17 -16.89 6.10
N GLN A 37 -3.85 -16.77 5.99
CA GLN A 37 -3.01 -16.24 7.05
C GLN A 37 -3.34 -14.77 7.36
N GLU A 38 -3.56 -13.93 6.33
CA GLU A 38 -3.95 -12.54 6.53
C GLU A 38 -5.34 -12.43 7.17
N ARG A 39 -6.29 -13.26 6.74
CA ARG A 39 -7.62 -13.33 7.36
C ARG A 39 -7.58 -13.79 8.82
N GLY A 40 -6.68 -14.72 9.15
CA GLY A 40 -6.54 -15.25 10.51
C GLY A 40 -5.86 -14.29 11.51
N ILE A 41 -5.08 -13.33 11.01
CA ILE A 41 -4.33 -12.40 11.86
C ILE A 41 -5.11 -11.10 12.10
N LEU A 42 -5.91 -10.65 11.14
CA LEU A 42 -6.63 -9.39 11.20
C LEU A 42 -8.05 -9.58 11.75
N ALA A 43 -8.64 -8.49 12.24
CA ALA A 43 -10.01 -8.51 12.76
C ALA A 43 -11.00 -9.03 11.69
N PRO A 44 -12.04 -9.80 12.08
CA PRO A 44 -12.96 -10.43 11.13
C PRO A 44 -13.71 -9.47 10.22
N ASP A 45 -13.91 -8.22 10.65
CA ASP A 45 -14.58 -7.15 9.92
C ASP A 45 -13.62 -6.27 9.10
N THR A 46 -12.37 -6.71 8.92
CA THR A 46 -11.39 -6.08 8.03
C THR A 46 -11.74 -6.39 6.58
N GLU A 47 -11.78 -5.35 5.75
CA GLU A 47 -12.03 -5.49 4.31
C GLU A 47 -10.70 -5.41 3.54
N PHE A 48 -10.61 -6.18 2.44
CA PHE A 48 -9.42 -6.25 1.59
C PHE A 48 -9.77 -5.95 0.14
N SER A 49 -8.88 -5.23 -0.52
CA SER A 49 -8.87 -5.13 -1.98
C SER A 49 -7.43 -5.27 -2.45
N LYS A 50 -7.17 -6.27 -3.27
CA LYS A 50 -5.82 -6.62 -3.73
C LYS A 50 -5.80 -6.83 -5.24
N ALA A 51 -4.73 -6.36 -5.86
CA ALA A 51 -4.47 -6.60 -7.27
C ALA A 51 -2.97 -6.65 -7.56
N ASP A 52 -2.62 -7.45 -8.53
CA ASP A 52 -1.30 -7.50 -9.13
C ASP A 52 -1.34 -6.72 -10.45
N TYR A 53 -0.39 -5.79 -10.63
CA TYR A 53 -0.24 -4.99 -11.83
C TYR A 53 1.07 -5.36 -12.51
N VAL A 54 1.00 -5.73 -13.77
CA VAL A 54 2.16 -6.10 -14.58
C VAL A 54 2.30 -5.12 -15.73
N GLN A 55 3.53 -4.69 -15.98
CA GLN A 55 3.90 -3.89 -17.15
C GLN A 55 5.18 -4.46 -17.77
N GLU A 56 5.19 -4.62 -19.08
CA GLU A 56 6.38 -5.00 -19.83
C GLU A 56 7.25 -3.77 -20.11
N LEU A 57 8.51 -3.83 -19.70
CA LEU A 57 9.47 -2.76 -19.94
C LEU A 57 10.58 -3.24 -20.88
N PRO A 58 10.99 -2.43 -21.86
CA PRO A 58 12.17 -2.75 -22.67
C PRO A 58 13.44 -2.74 -21.82
N ILE A 59 14.30 -3.73 -22.02
CA ILE A 59 15.58 -3.87 -21.31
C ILE A 59 16.54 -2.73 -21.68
N SER A 60 16.54 -2.31 -22.94
CA SER A 60 17.31 -1.17 -23.46
C SER A 60 16.49 -0.41 -24.51
N LEU A 61 16.93 0.78 -24.87
CA LEU A 61 16.24 1.61 -25.87
C LEU A 61 16.07 0.93 -27.25
N ASP A 62 17.00 0.04 -27.60
CA ASP A 62 17.01 -0.68 -28.89
C ASP A 62 16.58 -2.16 -28.75
N ALA A 63 16.15 -2.57 -27.56
CA ALA A 63 15.84 -3.98 -27.30
C ALA A 63 14.43 -4.36 -27.78
N THR A 64 14.36 -5.47 -28.50
CA THR A 64 13.10 -6.19 -28.75
C THR A 64 12.68 -7.02 -27.54
N GLU A 65 13.59 -7.23 -26.57
CA GLU A 65 13.35 -8.00 -25.36
C GLU A 65 12.79 -7.10 -24.24
N THR A 66 11.74 -7.57 -23.57
CA THR A 66 11.12 -6.89 -22.43
C THR A 66 11.30 -7.70 -21.15
N VAL A 67 11.15 -7.03 -20.00
CA VAL A 67 11.05 -7.66 -18.68
C VAL A 67 9.78 -7.21 -17.99
N PRO A 68 9.05 -8.12 -17.35
CA PRO A 68 7.87 -7.75 -16.58
C PRO A 68 8.27 -7.06 -15.27
N VAL A 69 7.67 -5.91 -15.02
CA VAL A 69 7.65 -5.28 -13.68
C VAL A 69 6.33 -5.61 -13.04
N LEU A 70 6.39 -6.25 -11.87
CA LEU A 70 5.22 -6.62 -11.08
C LEU A 70 5.11 -5.70 -9.87
N CYS A 71 3.97 -4.99 -9.78
CA CYS A 71 3.57 -4.25 -8.60
C CYS A 71 2.38 -4.92 -7.92
N ARG A 72 2.51 -5.28 -6.65
CA ARG A 72 1.44 -5.83 -5.83
C ARG A 72 0.80 -4.71 -5.02
N VAL A 73 -0.47 -4.47 -5.24
CA VAL A 73 -1.25 -3.44 -4.53
C VAL A 73 -2.17 -4.10 -3.52
N SER A 74 -2.25 -3.52 -2.34
CA SER A 74 -3.15 -3.94 -1.28
C SER A 74 -3.78 -2.71 -0.62
N ILE A 75 -5.10 -2.70 -0.52
CA ILE A 75 -5.85 -1.78 0.32
C ILE A 75 -6.50 -2.61 1.41
N VAL A 76 -6.21 -2.27 2.66
CA VAL A 76 -6.79 -2.92 3.84
C VAL A 76 -7.58 -1.86 4.59
N LYS A 77 -8.89 -2.05 4.68
CA LYS A 77 -9.77 -1.15 5.42
C LYS A 77 -10.07 -1.72 6.80
N SER A 78 -9.82 -0.93 7.83
CA SER A 78 -10.04 -1.35 9.22
C SER A 78 -11.51 -1.64 9.49
N GLY A 79 -11.74 -2.63 10.35
CA GLY A 79 -12.99 -2.79 11.05
C GLY A 79 -13.14 -1.80 12.22
N HIS A 80 -13.98 -2.15 13.18
CA HIS A 80 -14.18 -1.37 14.41
C HIS A 80 -12.94 -1.37 15.31
N ASP A 81 -12.20 -2.46 15.34
CA ASP A 81 -10.93 -2.56 16.07
C ASP A 81 -9.76 -2.18 15.18
N LEU A 82 -9.44 -0.90 15.18
CA LEU A 82 -8.36 -0.33 14.39
C LEU A 82 -6.99 -0.97 14.67
N ASN A 83 -6.72 -1.34 15.92
CA ASN A 83 -5.41 -1.87 16.31
C ASN A 83 -5.19 -3.30 15.81
N ASN A 84 -6.25 -4.09 15.68
CA ASN A 84 -6.20 -5.46 15.17
C ASN A 84 -6.52 -5.55 13.66
N SER A 85 -6.95 -4.45 13.04
CA SER A 85 -7.29 -4.43 11.61
C SER A 85 -6.15 -3.94 10.72
N ILE A 86 -5.28 -3.05 11.21
CA ILE A 86 -4.20 -2.46 10.42
C ILE A 86 -2.87 -2.60 11.17
N HIS A 87 -2.04 -3.50 10.68
CA HIS A 87 -0.68 -3.65 11.19
C HIS A 87 0.33 -2.83 10.38
N ARG A 88 1.43 -2.43 11.04
CA ARG A 88 2.54 -1.80 10.35
C ARG A 88 3.31 -2.81 9.52
N PRO A 89 3.74 -2.47 8.27
CA PRO A 89 4.54 -3.37 7.45
C PRO A 89 5.79 -3.87 8.14
N GLU A 90 6.44 -3.03 8.96
CA GLU A 90 7.63 -3.37 9.71
C GLU A 90 7.42 -4.55 10.68
N ARG A 91 6.16 -4.83 11.03
CA ARG A 91 5.79 -6.02 11.82
C ARG A 91 5.44 -7.22 10.94
N CYS A 92 4.72 -6.97 9.82
CA CYS A 92 4.20 -8.03 8.97
C CYS A 92 5.26 -8.57 8.01
N LEU A 93 6.12 -7.72 7.46
CA LEU A 93 7.15 -8.12 6.50
C LEU A 93 8.13 -9.16 7.06
N PRO A 94 8.65 -9.03 8.30
CA PRO A 94 9.50 -10.08 8.88
C PRO A 94 8.79 -11.43 9.00
N ALA A 95 7.49 -11.44 9.35
CA ALA A 95 6.70 -12.67 9.41
C ALA A 95 6.47 -13.30 8.02
N GLN A 96 6.63 -12.52 6.95
CA GLN A 96 6.57 -12.97 5.55
C GLN A 96 7.95 -13.32 4.98
N GLY A 97 8.99 -13.40 5.82
CA GLY A 97 10.36 -13.75 5.42
C GLY A 97 11.19 -12.59 4.88
N HIS A 98 10.74 -11.35 5.06
CA HIS A 98 11.55 -10.18 4.73
C HIS A 98 12.52 -9.84 5.86
N PHE A 99 13.72 -9.41 5.50
CA PHE A 99 14.78 -8.99 6.41
C PHE A 99 15.53 -7.76 5.86
N ASN A 100 16.47 -7.20 6.63
CA ASN A 100 17.21 -5.98 6.27
C ASN A 100 16.27 -4.79 5.92
N LEU A 101 15.24 -4.60 6.74
CA LEU A 101 14.28 -3.54 6.54
C LEU A 101 14.91 -2.17 6.80
N THR A 102 14.80 -1.28 5.83
CA THR A 102 15.16 0.15 5.98
C THR A 102 14.01 1.02 5.52
N GLY A 103 13.69 2.06 6.28
CA GLY A 103 12.56 2.94 6.02
C GLY A 103 12.98 4.38 5.81
N THR A 104 12.31 5.06 4.88
CA THR A 104 12.45 6.50 4.64
C THR A 104 11.09 7.10 4.31
N THR A 105 10.89 8.37 4.64
CA THR A 105 9.75 9.13 4.13
C THR A 105 10.11 9.71 2.78
N VAL A 106 9.20 9.60 1.81
CA VAL A 106 9.38 10.09 0.45
C VAL A 106 8.16 10.88 -0.01
N ASP A 107 8.39 11.86 -0.87
CA ASP A 107 7.34 12.63 -1.50
C ASP A 107 7.04 12.05 -2.89
N VAL A 108 5.80 11.60 -3.10
CA VAL A 108 5.34 10.99 -4.35
C VAL A 108 4.37 11.95 -5.06
N PRO A 109 4.67 12.39 -6.29
CA PRO A 109 3.77 13.24 -7.04
C PRO A 109 2.51 12.49 -7.46
N VAL A 110 1.33 13.08 -7.24
CA VAL A 110 0.03 12.53 -7.67
C VAL A 110 -0.57 13.46 -8.72
N LYS A 111 -0.89 12.90 -9.89
CA LYS A 111 -1.39 13.64 -11.05
C LYS A 111 -2.60 14.52 -10.70
N GLY A 112 -2.45 15.83 -10.88
CA GLY A 112 -3.52 16.80 -10.65
C GLY A 112 -3.83 17.09 -9.17
N ARG A 113 -3.00 16.57 -8.23
CA ARG A 113 -3.26 16.68 -6.77
C ARG A 113 -2.05 17.15 -5.96
N GLY A 114 -0.92 17.39 -6.61
CA GLY A 114 0.32 17.79 -5.93
C GLY A 114 1.12 16.57 -5.47
N THR A 115 1.73 16.68 -4.30
CA THR A 115 2.64 15.67 -3.75
C THR A 115 2.08 15.12 -2.45
N ILE A 116 2.18 13.80 -2.25
CA ILE A 116 1.81 13.15 -1.00
C ILE A 116 3.05 12.54 -0.34
N ARG A 117 3.05 12.53 0.98
CA ARG A 117 4.04 11.81 1.77
C ARG A 117 3.68 10.34 1.91
N MET A 118 4.65 9.47 1.68
CA MET A 118 4.53 8.03 1.88
C MET A 118 5.75 7.51 2.62
N THR A 119 5.58 6.45 3.38
CA THR A 119 6.72 5.67 3.86
C THR A 119 7.15 4.70 2.78
N LYS A 120 8.44 4.72 2.45
CA LYS A 120 9.11 3.76 1.57
C LYS A 120 9.99 2.85 2.41
N LEU A 121 9.74 1.54 2.35
CA LEU A 121 10.56 0.51 2.96
C LEU A 121 11.31 -0.25 1.88
N LYS A 122 12.59 -0.52 2.10
CA LYS A 122 13.35 -1.52 1.36
C LYS A 122 13.54 -2.75 2.23
N SER A 123 13.54 -3.91 1.61
CA SER A 123 13.78 -5.18 2.29
C SER A 123 14.37 -6.20 1.35
N GLN A 124 14.91 -7.27 1.92
CA GLN A 124 15.33 -8.45 1.20
C GLN A 124 14.45 -9.62 1.58
N GLN A 125 14.20 -10.54 0.65
CA GLN A 125 13.41 -11.74 0.89
C GLN A 125 14.10 -12.95 0.25
N ASN A 126 14.24 -14.04 1.02
CA ASN A 126 14.63 -15.32 0.44
C ASN A 126 13.38 -16.05 -0.08
N ILE A 127 13.28 -16.17 -1.41
CA ILE A 127 12.13 -16.80 -2.07
C ILE A 127 12.29 -18.32 -2.23
N ALA A 128 13.44 -18.87 -1.85
CA ALA A 128 13.73 -20.31 -1.90
C ALA A 128 14.40 -20.75 -0.57
N PRO A 129 13.69 -20.68 0.58
CA PRO A 129 14.29 -20.95 1.89
C PRO A 129 14.80 -22.38 2.04
N ASP A 130 14.17 -23.35 1.35
CA ASP A 130 14.51 -24.78 1.40
C ASP A 130 15.58 -25.19 0.34
N HIS A 131 15.99 -24.25 -0.49
CA HIS A 131 17.01 -24.53 -1.52
C HIS A 131 18.42 -24.38 -0.93
N PRO A 132 19.39 -25.27 -1.28
CA PRO A 132 20.77 -25.19 -0.79
C PRO A 132 21.46 -23.86 -1.02
N GLN A 133 21.09 -23.16 -2.09
CA GLN A 133 21.54 -21.81 -2.39
C GLN A 133 20.38 -20.83 -2.25
N PRO A 134 20.46 -19.86 -1.34
CA PRO A 134 19.39 -18.89 -1.13
C PRO A 134 19.18 -18.01 -2.36
N VAL A 135 17.94 -17.79 -2.74
CA VAL A 135 17.57 -16.83 -3.79
C VAL A 135 17.03 -15.57 -3.11
N ILE A 136 17.93 -14.62 -2.88
CA ILE A 136 17.58 -13.34 -2.26
C ILE A 136 17.12 -12.36 -3.34
N LEU A 137 15.96 -11.75 -3.12
CA LEU A 137 15.42 -10.67 -3.96
C LEU A 137 15.29 -9.40 -3.13
N ASP A 138 15.56 -8.27 -3.76
CA ASP A 138 15.36 -6.95 -3.19
C ASP A 138 13.94 -6.47 -3.49
N ASN A 139 13.30 -5.89 -2.48
CA ASN A 139 11.93 -5.38 -2.57
C ASN A 139 11.85 -3.94 -2.08
N MET A 140 10.96 -3.16 -2.68
CA MET A 140 10.54 -1.87 -2.17
C MET A 140 9.02 -1.86 -1.92
N HIS A 141 8.62 -1.21 -0.85
CA HIS A 141 7.24 -1.09 -0.43
C HIS A 141 6.94 0.38 -0.16
N TYR A 142 5.84 0.88 -0.69
CA TYR A 142 5.33 2.21 -0.35
C TYR A 142 4.01 2.06 0.38
N TYR A 143 3.78 2.87 1.40
CA TYR A 143 2.49 2.85 2.06
C TYR A 143 2.07 4.23 2.61
N VAL A 144 0.76 4.38 2.78
CA VAL A 144 0.12 5.54 3.39
C VAL A 144 -1.19 5.11 4.06
N PHE A 145 -1.55 5.80 5.13
CA PHE A 145 -2.84 5.63 5.81
C PHE A 145 -3.80 6.73 5.36
N ILE A 146 -5.04 6.34 5.05
CA ILE A 146 -6.09 7.25 4.54
C ILE A 146 -7.33 7.05 5.41
N GLY A 147 -7.69 8.06 6.18
CA GLY A 147 -8.92 8.13 6.97
C GLY A 147 -10.04 8.84 6.22
N HIS A 148 -11.04 9.31 6.95
CA HIS A 148 -12.16 10.06 6.39
C HIS A 148 -11.73 11.47 5.89
N ARG A 149 -10.91 12.18 6.67
CA ARG A 149 -10.46 13.55 6.34
C ARG A 149 -8.96 13.71 6.34
N HIS A 150 -8.21 12.69 6.68
CA HIS A 150 -6.79 12.75 6.92
C HIS A 150 -6.04 11.70 6.12
N MET A 151 -4.84 12.07 5.71
CA MET A 151 -3.88 11.16 5.10
C MET A 151 -2.54 11.35 5.80
N THR A 152 -1.86 10.25 6.15
CA THR A 152 -0.55 10.29 6.79
C THR A 152 0.26 9.03 6.50
N GLU A 153 1.56 9.18 6.39
CA GLU A 153 2.51 8.07 6.26
C GLU A 153 2.90 7.46 7.61
N ASP A 154 2.64 8.19 8.71
CA ASP A 154 3.08 7.84 10.03
C ASP A 154 1.95 7.16 10.84
N HIS A 155 2.25 5.98 11.37
CA HIS A 155 1.30 5.20 12.18
C HIS A 155 0.96 5.88 13.51
N LEU A 156 1.94 6.56 14.15
CA LEU A 156 1.69 7.24 15.42
C LEU A 156 0.79 8.45 15.21
N ILE A 157 1.09 9.25 14.18
CA ILE A 157 0.26 10.39 13.79
C ILE A 157 -1.15 9.93 13.45
N ARG A 158 -1.32 8.83 12.68
CA ARG A 158 -2.62 8.23 12.43
C ARG A 158 -3.37 7.92 13.73
N THR A 159 -2.70 7.28 14.68
CA THR A 159 -3.32 6.91 15.96
C THR A 159 -3.75 8.14 16.76
N LEU A 160 -2.91 9.18 16.80
CA LEU A 160 -3.23 10.43 17.47
C LEU A 160 -4.41 11.17 16.81
N MET A 161 -4.47 11.18 15.46
CA MET A 161 -5.60 11.74 14.73
C MET A 161 -6.89 10.99 15.02
N ASP A 162 -6.88 9.67 15.01
CA ASP A 162 -8.03 8.84 15.35
C ASP A 162 -8.52 9.09 16.78
N MET A 163 -7.59 9.13 17.73
CA MET A 163 -7.94 9.45 19.15
C MET A 163 -8.52 10.85 19.29
N LYS A 164 -7.95 11.84 18.61
CA LYS A 164 -8.45 13.20 18.62
C LYS A 164 -9.87 13.27 18.08
N ASP A 165 -10.16 12.65 16.96
CA ASP A 165 -11.47 12.66 16.33
C ASP A 165 -12.52 11.96 17.19
N ARG A 166 -12.18 10.85 17.84
CA ARG A 166 -13.04 10.15 18.78
C ARG A 166 -13.34 10.99 20.02
N VAL A 167 -12.33 11.60 20.62
CA VAL A 167 -12.47 12.34 21.89
C VAL A 167 -13.14 13.71 21.70
N LEU A 168 -12.69 14.47 20.68
CA LEU A 168 -13.14 15.85 20.50
C LEU A 168 -14.40 15.96 19.63
N HIS A 169 -14.58 15.06 18.68
CA HIS A 169 -15.68 15.13 17.71
C HIS A 169 -16.69 13.99 17.87
N GLY A 170 -16.45 13.02 18.77
CA GLY A 170 -17.29 11.83 18.89
C GLY A 170 -17.36 11.00 17.60
N MET A 171 -16.38 11.20 16.70
CA MET A 171 -16.36 10.60 15.39
C MET A 171 -15.60 9.28 15.44
N ASP A 172 -16.27 8.19 15.09
CA ASP A 172 -15.64 6.91 14.81
C ASP A 172 -15.40 6.81 13.31
N GLN A 173 -14.18 6.43 12.91
CA GLN A 173 -13.83 6.35 11.49
C GLN A 173 -13.07 5.09 11.16
N ARG A 174 -13.25 4.62 9.93
CA ARG A 174 -12.46 3.55 9.36
C ARG A 174 -11.24 4.15 8.65
N TRP A 175 -10.11 3.53 8.86
CA TRP A 175 -8.87 3.85 8.16
C TRP A 175 -8.58 2.82 7.10
N CYS A 176 -8.10 3.26 5.95
CA CYS A 176 -7.49 2.40 4.96
C CYS A 176 -5.97 2.49 5.03
N TYR A 177 -5.34 1.35 4.87
CA TYR A 177 -3.93 1.20 4.64
C TYR A 177 -3.73 0.87 3.15
N PHE A 178 -3.18 1.79 2.38
CA PHE A 178 -2.79 1.57 0.99
C PHE A 178 -1.32 1.20 0.94
N GLN A 179 -1.01 0.06 0.33
CA GLN A 179 0.35 -0.41 0.13
C GLN A 179 0.56 -0.84 -1.32
N ILE A 180 1.74 -0.57 -1.84
CA ILE A 180 2.23 -1.11 -3.11
C ILE A 180 3.64 -1.64 -2.90
N SER A 181 3.95 -2.79 -3.47
CA SER A 181 5.27 -3.40 -3.41
C SER A 181 5.74 -3.86 -4.78
N THR A 182 7.03 -3.77 -5.03
CA THR A 182 7.68 -4.30 -6.23
C THR A 182 9.03 -4.89 -5.88
N THR A 183 9.43 -5.88 -6.67
CA THR A 183 10.74 -6.54 -6.60
C THR A 183 11.65 -5.93 -7.66
N TYR A 184 12.96 -5.83 -7.36
CA TYR A 184 13.95 -5.29 -8.29
C TYR A 184 15.30 -5.99 -8.13
N GLY A 185 16.26 -5.67 -8.97
CA GLY A 185 17.63 -6.15 -8.93
C GLY A 185 18.02 -7.01 -10.11
N ASP A 186 19.30 -7.39 -10.14
CA ASP A 186 19.93 -8.07 -11.30
C ASP A 186 19.30 -9.43 -11.60
N LYS A 187 18.87 -10.16 -10.59
CA LYS A 187 18.27 -11.50 -10.77
C LYS A 187 16.99 -11.49 -11.59
N ILE A 188 16.25 -10.38 -11.53
CA ILE A 188 15.03 -10.20 -12.33
C ILE A 188 15.21 -9.19 -13.45
N ARG A 189 16.41 -8.68 -13.65
CA ARG A 189 16.81 -7.72 -14.69
C ARG A 189 16.01 -6.41 -14.66
N VAL A 190 15.52 -6.00 -13.48
CA VAL A 190 14.83 -4.74 -13.27
C VAL A 190 15.67 -3.85 -12.37
N PRO A 191 16.33 -2.80 -12.90
CA PRO A 191 17.11 -1.86 -12.10
C PRO A 191 16.23 -1.17 -11.04
N GLU A 192 16.82 -0.88 -9.86
CA GLU A 192 16.10 -0.22 -8.75
C GLU A 192 15.43 1.08 -9.20
N GLU A 193 16.13 1.90 -9.96
CA GLU A 193 15.63 3.20 -10.43
C GLU A 193 14.40 3.03 -11.32
N LYS A 194 14.41 2.04 -12.21
CA LYS A 194 13.25 1.71 -13.07
C LYS A 194 12.07 1.19 -12.26
N ALA A 195 12.33 0.27 -11.34
CA ALA A 195 11.29 -0.22 -10.43
C ALA A 195 10.66 0.93 -9.64
N ARG A 196 11.49 1.84 -9.10
CA ARG A 196 11.05 3.04 -8.38
C ARG A 196 10.15 3.92 -9.25
N GLU A 197 10.64 4.31 -10.43
CA GLU A 197 9.93 5.18 -11.37
C GLU A 197 8.54 4.59 -11.73
N GLN A 198 8.49 3.32 -12.08
CA GLN A 198 7.26 2.67 -12.49
C GLN A 198 6.28 2.50 -11.31
N THR A 199 6.80 2.17 -10.12
CA THR A 199 5.98 2.07 -8.92
C THR A 199 5.36 3.41 -8.56
N GLU A 200 6.13 4.51 -8.57
CA GLU A 200 5.65 5.86 -8.25
C GLU A 200 4.62 6.35 -9.30
N ARG A 201 4.81 6.02 -10.58
CA ARG A 201 3.82 6.29 -11.64
C ARG A 201 2.49 5.55 -11.39
N LEU A 202 2.56 4.27 -11.00
CA LEU A 202 1.36 3.50 -10.69
C LEU A 202 0.67 4.03 -9.44
N ILE A 203 1.42 4.40 -8.38
CA ILE A 203 0.88 5.07 -7.19
C ILE A 203 0.13 6.34 -7.60
N SER A 204 0.79 7.22 -8.38
CA SER A 204 0.20 8.46 -8.88
C SER A 204 -1.13 8.23 -9.60
N GLN A 205 -1.18 7.24 -10.46
CA GLN A 205 -2.37 6.88 -11.22
C GLN A 205 -3.47 6.33 -10.31
N LEU A 206 -3.16 5.36 -9.48
CA LEU A 206 -4.15 4.73 -8.60
C LEU A 206 -4.71 5.72 -7.59
N LEU A 207 -3.87 6.47 -6.88
CA LEU A 207 -4.35 7.41 -5.88
C LEU A 207 -5.12 8.58 -6.50
N SER A 208 -4.77 9.02 -7.72
CA SER A 208 -5.54 10.07 -8.40
C SER A 208 -6.99 9.65 -8.70
N GLN A 209 -7.23 8.34 -8.90
CA GLN A 209 -8.54 7.78 -9.23
C GLN A 209 -9.31 7.29 -8.01
N LEU A 210 -8.62 6.69 -7.04
CA LEU A 210 -9.26 6.01 -5.92
C LEU A 210 -9.57 6.93 -4.76
N VAL A 211 -8.76 7.98 -4.55
CA VAL A 211 -8.92 8.89 -3.41
C VAL A 211 -9.98 9.95 -3.72
N LYS A 212 -10.90 10.15 -2.79
CA LYS A 212 -11.90 11.21 -2.81
C LYS A 212 -11.29 12.50 -2.26
N TRP A 213 -10.47 13.14 -3.08
CA TRP A 213 -9.64 14.29 -2.69
C TRP A 213 -10.43 15.45 -2.09
N ASP A 214 -11.68 15.64 -2.51
CA ASP A 214 -12.54 16.71 -2.02
C ASP A 214 -13.03 16.48 -0.58
N GLU A 215 -12.91 15.27 -0.04
CA GLU A 215 -13.24 14.92 1.34
C GLU A 215 -12.04 15.08 2.28
N LEU A 216 -10.81 15.02 1.75
CA LEU A 216 -9.59 15.20 2.53
C LEU A 216 -9.39 16.69 2.87
N ASN A 217 -9.02 16.97 4.14
CA ASN A 217 -8.72 18.34 4.62
C ASN A 217 -9.93 19.30 4.65
N ARG A 218 -11.15 18.78 4.79
CA ARG A 218 -12.36 19.57 5.09
C ARG A 218 -12.57 19.85 6.57
#